data_8549018141a8a5b66e97c4ef8c64387b
#
_entry.id   8549018141a8a5b66e97c4ef8c64387b
#
_cell.length_a   1.000
_cell.length_b   1.000
_cell.length_c   1.000
_cell.angle_alpha   90.00
_cell.angle_beta   90.00
_cell.angle_gamma   90.00
#
_symmetry.space_group_name_H-M   'P 1'
#
loop_
_entity.id
_entity.type
_entity.pdbx_description
1 polymer ?
#
loop_
_entity_poly.entity_id
_entity_poly.type
_entity_poly.pdbx_seq_one_letter_code
_entity_poly.pdbx_strand_id
1 'polypeptide(L)'
;MAFTFLVLHQFFYIISLTMPLLTFLLLLIAGLGQWVGHIEKWDKFTALYWSFITALTIGYGDIRPYKKSSRTLSLIIGMLGIMFTGIIVAITIAATTHAIKATGIE
;
A
#
# COMPACT_ATOMS: atom_id res chain seq x y z
N MET A 1 0.56 21.43 19.36
CA MET A 1 1.65 20.45 19.36
C MET A 1 1.28 19.14 20.05
N ALA A 2 0.53 19.21 21.18
CA ALA A 2 0.07 17.98 21.82
C ALA A 2 -0.78 17.11 20.91
N PHE A 3 -1.68 17.73 20.13
CA PHE A 3 -2.53 17.03 19.18
C PHE A 3 -1.67 16.32 18.12
N THR A 4 -0.71 17.03 17.54
CA THR A 4 0.16 16.45 16.51
C THR A 4 0.96 15.29 17.07
N PHE A 5 1.52 15.44 18.28
CA PHE A 5 2.27 14.37 18.91
C PHE A 5 1.39 13.13 19.14
N LEU A 6 0.16 13.33 19.61
CA LEU A 6 -0.77 12.23 19.85
C LEU A 6 -1.16 11.50 18.56
N VAL A 7 -1.38 12.25 17.47
CA VAL A 7 -1.69 11.64 16.17
C VAL A 7 -0.53 10.77 15.72
N LEU A 8 0.69 11.30 15.77
CA LEU A 8 1.87 10.56 15.32
C LEU A 8 2.12 9.34 16.21
N HIS A 9 1.97 9.50 17.53
CA HIS A 9 2.16 8.39 18.46
C HIS A 9 1.16 7.26 18.18
N GLN A 10 -0.13 7.57 18.07
CA GLN A 10 -1.16 6.58 17.81
C GLN A 10 -1.01 5.97 16.42
N PHE A 11 -0.66 6.77 15.43
CA PHE A 11 -0.44 6.28 14.08
C PHE A 11 0.64 5.19 14.06
N PHE A 12 1.81 5.48 14.63
CA PHE A 12 2.91 4.51 14.65
C PHE A 12 2.59 3.31 15.55
N TYR A 13 1.85 3.51 16.63
CA TYR A 13 1.44 2.42 17.49
C TYR A 13 0.52 1.44 16.73
N ILE A 14 -0.50 1.95 16.06
CA ILE A 14 -1.45 1.11 15.32
C ILE A 14 -0.76 0.46 14.12
N ILE A 15 0.12 1.19 13.44
CA ILE A 15 0.90 0.62 12.33
C ILE A 15 1.74 -0.56 12.82
N SER A 16 2.36 -0.44 13.99
CA SER A 16 3.15 -1.55 14.52
C SER A 16 2.29 -2.78 14.83
N LEU A 17 1.06 -2.58 15.27
CA LEU A 17 0.13 -3.69 15.52
C LEU A 17 -0.35 -4.35 14.24
N THR A 18 -0.50 -3.57 13.16
CA THR A 18 -0.94 -4.07 11.84
C THR A 18 0.20 -4.48 10.94
N MET A 19 1.45 -4.36 11.40
CA MET A 19 2.61 -4.63 10.56
C MET A 19 2.60 -6.01 9.91
N PRO A 20 2.20 -7.10 10.60
CA PRO A 20 2.13 -8.41 9.93
C PRO A 20 1.23 -8.41 8.71
N LEU A 21 0.04 -7.81 8.81
CA LEU A 21 -0.89 -7.74 7.69
C LEU A 21 -0.34 -6.87 6.56
N LEU A 22 0.20 -5.70 6.90
CA LEU A 22 0.77 -4.79 5.90
C LEU A 22 1.94 -5.44 5.18
N THR A 23 2.81 -6.12 5.93
CA THR A 23 3.95 -6.83 5.33
C THR A 23 3.47 -7.94 4.40
N PHE A 24 2.46 -8.69 4.81
CA PHE A 24 1.90 -9.76 3.98
C PHE A 24 1.37 -9.20 2.66
N LEU A 25 0.61 -8.09 2.71
CA LEU A 25 0.08 -7.45 1.50
C LEU A 25 1.20 -6.94 0.60
N LEU A 26 2.24 -6.32 1.18
CA LEU A 26 3.39 -5.85 0.40
C LEU A 26 4.12 -7.00 -0.28
N LEU A 27 4.30 -8.11 0.42
CA LEU A 27 4.96 -9.27 -0.15
C LEU A 27 4.13 -9.89 -1.27
N LEU A 28 2.80 -9.93 -1.12
CA LEU A 28 1.93 -10.40 -2.19
C LEU A 28 2.04 -9.50 -3.42
N ILE A 29 1.99 -8.19 -3.22
CA ILE A 29 2.11 -7.23 -4.31
C ILE A 29 3.45 -7.41 -5.02
N ALA A 30 4.54 -7.49 -4.28
CA ALA A 30 5.86 -7.67 -4.85
C ALA A 30 5.99 -9.01 -5.58
N GLY A 31 5.47 -10.08 -4.99
CA GLY A 31 5.53 -11.41 -5.58
C GLY A 31 4.75 -11.50 -6.88
N LEU A 32 3.53 -10.97 -6.89
CA LEU A 32 2.73 -10.93 -8.11
C LEU A 32 3.38 -10.05 -9.16
N GLY A 33 4.01 -8.95 -8.75
CA GLY A 33 4.75 -8.08 -9.66
C GLY A 33 5.94 -8.79 -10.29
N GLN A 34 6.67 -9.61 -9.53
CA GLN A 34 7.76 -10.40 -10.08
C GLN A 34 7.25 -11.43 -11.08
N TRP A 35 6.09 -12.02 -10.82
CA TRP A 35 5.48 -12.94 -11.76
C TRP A 35 5.16 -12.23 -13.09
N VAL A 36 4.54 -11.05 -13.02
CA VAL A 36 4.27 -10.25 -14.21
C VAL A 36 5.59 -9.90 -14.92
N GLY A 37 6.61 -9.52 -14.16
CA GLY A 37 7.92 -9.21 -14.71
C GLY A 37 8.53 -10.39 -15.44
N HIS A 38 8.35 -11.60 -14.91
CA HIS A 38 8.83 -12.81 -15.58
C HIS A 38 8.09 -13.04 -16.91
N ILE A 39 6.77 -12.85 -16.91
CA ILE A 39 5.95 -12.99 -18.12
C ILE A 39 6.34 -11.95 -19.17
N GLU A 40 6.54 -10.70 -18.75
CA GLU A 40 6.84 -9.57 -19.65
C GLU A 40 8.33 -9.43 -19.93
N LYS A 41 9.16 -10.27 -19.32
CA LYS A 41 10.62 -10.25 -19.48
C LYS A 41 11.26 -8.95 -19.00
N TRP A 42 10.75 -8.42 -17.91
CA TRP A 42 11.35 -7.26 -17.25
C TRP A 42 12.43 -7.71 -16.26
N ASP A 43 13.36 -6.82 -15.95
CA ASP A 43 14.30 -7.10 -14.88
C ASP A 43 13.60 -6.97 -13.52
N LYS A 44 14.26 -7.48 -12.47
CA LYS A 44 13.65 -7.55 -11.13
C LYS A 44 13.30 -6.17 -10.58
N PHE A 45 14.18 -5.20 -10.78
CA PHE A 45 13.94 -3.84 -10.29
C PHE A 45 12.75 -3.20 -11.01
N THR A 46 12.67 -3.35 -12.33
CA THR A 46 11.56 -2.83 -13.13
C THR A 46 10.23 -3.43 -12.69
N ALA A 47 10.21 -4.74 -12.43
CA ALA A 47 8.99 -5.41 -11.96
C ALA A 47 8.58 -4.91 -10.58
N LEU A 48 9.52 -4.73 -9.67
CA LEU A 48 9.24 -4.22 -8.34
C LEU A 48 8.71 -2.78 -8.40
N TYR A 49 9.38 -1.94 -9.17
CA TYR A 49 8.96 -0.55 -9.36
C TYR A 49 7.54 -0.49 -9.92
N TRP A 50 7.28 -1.25 -10.98
CA TRP A 50 5.95 -1.28 -11.61
C TRP A 50 4.88 -1.76 -10.63
N SER A 51 5.17 -2.78 -9.83
CA SER A 51 4.17 -3.32 -8.90
C SER A 51 3.75 -2.29 -7.87
N PHE A 52 4.70 -1.51 -7.33
CA PHE A 52 4.37 -0.46 -6.36
C PHE A 52 3.68 0.74 -7.01
N ILE A 53 4.09 1.14 -8.21
CA ILE A 53 3.43 2.20 -8.96
C ILE A 53 1.96 1.82 -9.20
N THR A 54 1.71 0.56 -9.53
CA THR A 54 0.37 0.05 -9.79
C THR A 54 -0.44 -0.05 -8.48
N ALA A 55 0.16 -0.62 -7.44
CA ALA A 55 -0.53 -0.81 -6.17
C ALA A 55 -0.86 0.51 -5.49
N LEU A 56 0.03 1.49 -5.57
CA LEU A 56 -0.18 2.81 -4.96
C LEU A 56 -0.98 3.76 -5.84
N THR A 57 -1.48 3.26 -6.96
CA THR A 57 -2.32 4.01 -7.92
C THR A 57 -1.63 5.22 -8.55
N ILE A 58 -0.29 5.25 -8.56
CA ILE A 58 0.46 6.32 -9.19
C ILE A 58 0.30 6.27 -10.71
N GLY A 59 0.56 5.09 -11.29
CA GLY A 59 0.24 4.81 -12.68
C GLY A 59 0.87 5.74 -13.70
N TYR A 60 2.20 5.94 -13.63
CA TYR A 60 2.87 6.81 -14.61
C TYR A 60 2.69 6.36 -16.05
N GLY A 61 2.53 5.05 -16.29
CA GLY A 61 2.38 4.53 -17.64
C GLY A 61 3.67 4.39 -18.44
N ASP A 62 4.81 4.58 -17.79
CA ASP A 62 6.13 4.40 -18.40
C ASP A 62 6.45 2.91 -18.61
N ILE A 63 5.90 2.05 -17.78
CA ILE A 63 6.05 0.60 -17.89
C ILE A 63 4.67 -0.01 -17.84
N ARG A 64 4.29 -0.74 -18.91
CA ARG A 64 2.95 -1.31 -19.02
C ARG A 64 3.02 -2.76 -19.47
N PRO A 65 2.20 -3.64 -18.88
CA PRO A 65 2.10 -5.02 -19.35
C PRO A 65 1.31 -5.08 -20.66
N TYR A 66 1.71 -5.98 -21.55
CA TYR A 66 1.05 -6.14 -22.85
C TYR A 66 0.27 -7.45 -22.94
N LYS A 67 0.70 -8.51 -22.24
CA LYS A 67 0.04 -9.80 -22.31
C LYS A 67 -1.22 -9.81 -21.47
N LYS A 68 -2.23 -10.60 -21.90
CA LYS A 68 -3.50 -10.66 -21.19
C LYS A 68 -3.36 -11.19 -19.78
N SER A 69 -2.51 -12.20 -19.57
CA SER A 69 -2.28 -12.74 -18.22
C SER A 69 -1.67 -11.69 -17.31
N SER A 70 -0.71 -10.92 -17.81
CA SER A 70 -0.10 -9.83 -17.05
C SER A 70 -1.11 -8.75 -16.69
N ARG A 71 -1.97 -8.41 -17.64
CA ARG A 71 -3.02 -7.40 -17.41
C ARG A 71 -4.01 -7.87 -16.35
N THR A 72 -4.37 -9.14 -16.37
CA THR A 72 -5.26 -9.72 -15.36
C THR A 72 -4.59 -9.66 -13.98
N LEU A 73 -3.31 -10.03 -13.89
CA LEU A 73 -2.57 -9.96 -12.64
C LEU A 73 -2.45 -8.52 -12.15
N SER A 74 -2.35 -7.54 -13.05
CA SER A 74 -2.26 -6.14 -12.63
C SER A 74 -3.56 -5.66 -11.98
N LEU A 75 -4.71 -6.19 -12.40
CA LEU A 75 -5.98 -5.89 -11.73
C LEU A 75 -5.97 -6.41 -10.30
N ILE A 76 -5.45 -7.62 -10.08
CA ILE A 76 -5.34 -8.19 -8.74
C ILE A 76 -4.40 -7.35 -7.88
N ILE A 77 -3.25 -6.95 -8.42
CA ILE A 77 -2.29 -6.08 -7.72
C ILE A 77 -2.95 -4.76 -7.34
N GLY A 78 -3.72 -4.19 -8.25
CA GLY A 78 -4.45 -2.94 -7.98
C GLY A 78 -5.44 -3.09 -6.85
N MET A 79 -6.18 -4.20 -6.80
CA MET A 79 -7.11 -4.47 -5.71
C MET A 79 -6.40 -4.61 -4.38
N LEU A 80 -5.27 -5.33 -4.36
CA LEU A 80 -4.46 -5.46 -3.15
C LEU A 80 -3.92 -4.11 -2.71
N GLY A 81 -3.53 -3.26 -3.66
CA GLY A 81 -3.05 -1.92 -3.37
C GLY A 81 -4.13 -1.03 -2.78
N ILE A 82 -5.36 -1.14 -3.27
CA ILE A 82 -6.50 -0.40 -2.70
C ILE A 82 -6.73 -0.85 -1.26
N MET A 83 -6.67 -2.15 -1.00
CA MET A 83 -6.81 -2.67 0.37
C MET A 83 -5.70 -2.12 1.27
N PHE A 84 -4.46 -2.15 0.79
CA PHE A 84 -3.32 -1.65 1.55
C PHE A 84 -3.49 -0.16 1.87
N THR A 85 -3.81 0.64 0.86
CA THR A 85 -4.03 2.08 1.02
C THR A 85 -5.21 2.34 1.97
N GLY A 86 -6.29 1.57 1.83
CA GLY A 86 -7.45 1.71 2.70
C GLY A 86 -7.12 1.43 4.15
N ILE A 87 -6.29 0.44 4.43
CA ILE A 87 -5.84 0.15 5.79
C ILE A 87 -5.04 1.33 6.35
N ILE A 88 -4.12 1.89 5.57
CA ILE A 88 -3.32 3.05 6.00
C ILE A 88 -4.23 4.24 6.30
N VAL A 89 -5.22 4.51 5.43
CA VAL A 89 -6.17 5.60 5.64
C VAL A 89 -7.00 5.36 6.91
N ALA A 90 -7.47 4.13 7.12
CA ALA A 90 -8.24 3.77 8.31
C ALA A 90 -7.42 3.96 9.58
N ILE A 91 -6.14 3.60 9.56
CA ILE A 91 -5.24 3.81 10.69
C ILE A 91 -5.06 5.29 10.98
N THR A 92 -4.90 6.09 9.93
CA THR A 92 -4.75 7.55 10.05
C THR A 92 -6.00 8.16 10.69
N ILE A 93 -7.18 7.75 10.25
CA ILE A 93 -8.45 8.22 10.80
C ILE A 93 -8.56 7.83 12.28
N ALA A 94 -8.24 6.57 12.61
CA ALA A 94 -8.31 6.11 13.99
C ALA A 94 -7.37 6.88 14.89
N ALA A 95 -6.14 7.15 14.43
CA ALA A 95 -5.16 7.91 15.20
C ALA A 95 -5.63 9.35 15.42
N THR A 96 -6.20 9.98 14.39
CA THR A 96 -6.71 11.34 14.47
C THR A 96 -7.92 11.42 15.42
N THR A 97 -8.85 10.46 15.32
CA THR A 97 -10.00 10.39 16.19
C THR A 97 -9.58 10.24 17.65
N HIS A 98 -8.61 9.38 17.93
CA HIS A 98 -8.09 9.19 19.27
C HIS A 98 -7.50 10.48 19.82
N ALA A 99 -6.72 11.20 19.02
CA ALA A 99 -6.10 12.44 19.43
C ALA A 99 -7.14 13.53 19.70
N ILE A 100 -8.18 13.60 18.89
CA ILE A 100 -9.29 14.56 19.10
C ILE A 100 -9.96 14.30 20.44
N LYS A 101 -10.28 13.05 20.73
CA LYS A 101 -10.92 12.68 22.00
C LYS A 101 -10.02 12.95 23.20
N ALA A 102 -8.73 12.64 23.07
CA ALA A 102 -7.76 12.82 24.15
C ALA A 102 -7.51 14.29 24.48
N THR A 103 -7.61 15.19 23.47
CA THR A 103 -7.40 16.61 23.67
C THR A 103 -8.68 17.39 23.92
N GLY A 104 -9.85 16.75 23.81
CA GLY A 104 -11.13 17.39 24.04
C GLY A 104 -11.56 18.35 22.94
N ILE A 105 -11.04 18.21 21.74
CA ILE A 105 -11.35 19.07 20.60
C ILE A 105 -12.49 18.43 19.79
N GLU A 106 -13.62 18.25 20.26
CA GLU A 106 -14.73 17.65 19.51
C GLU A 106 -15.64 18.68 18.85
#